data_14fb30a3565b7590528514f82c4fe424
#
_entry.id   14fb30a3565b7590528514f82c4fe424
#
_cell.length_a   1.000
_cell.length_b   1.000
_cell.length_c   1.000
_cell.angle_alpha   90.00
_cell.angle_beta   90.00
_cell.angle_gamma   90.00
#
_symmetry.space_group_name_H-M   'P 1'
#
loop_
_entity.id
_entity.type
_entity.pdbx_description
1 polymer ?
#
loop_
_entity_poly.entity_id
_entity_poly.type
_entity_poly.pdbx_seq_one_letter_code
_entity_poly.pdbx_strand_id
1 'polypeptide(L)'
;MKKTSLILIMLIALSQHVFSQNYPAFGPEKKVTINGLTFDAMEPFISPDGNTLFFNSLNSGGNTNLYYATKVNDTTFTYVGLVGGAYDSSPDHLDAVASQDSLNNFFWTSLRGYPSPMENLHRGIYSGGSISGITRVYGDFNIYEFNYPFGWLIMDAAINYQGNLLYSCNAKFDFSNTTCVGVPCESKIGVAQKINDSTFNKLANSDAIFSNINDTVNYLVYAPQVTKDGLELYYTRLQKGTYNTEICISVRNSITDAFSLPEVIHSNLGFLPEAATVSTNKQIIYYHQKDGTGMYQIYLRYRSVSSDIDENMNASDLNVYPNPVNNTLHITLPYPKVNCTIIVSSVLGQELIRTTNNSFIDMASFATGVYFLTG
;
A
#
# COMPACT_ATOMS: atom_id res chain seq x y z
N MET A 1 -74.31 6.30 4.48
CA MET A 1 -73.05 6.37 5.23
C MET A 1 -71.92 5.85 4.33
N LYS A 2 -71.15 6.72 3.72
CA LYS A 2 -69.98 6.34 2.87
C LYS A 2 -68.75 6.20 3.78
N LYS A 3 -68.14 5.03 3.84
CA LYS A 3 -66.87 4.81 4.53
C LYS A 3 -65.73 5.23 3.62
N THR A 4 -65.03 6.30 3.99
CA THR A 4 -63.83 6.74 3.34
C THR A 4 -62.66 5.97 3.93
N SER A 5 -62.05 5.08 3.12
CA SER A 5 -60.81 4.39 3.49
C SER A 5 -59.61 5.32 3.28
N LEU A 6 -58.95 5.64 4.37
CA LEU A 6 -57.69 6.41 4.37
C LEU A 6 -56.54 5.43 4.05
N ILE A 7 -55.92 5.54 2.87
CA ILE A 7 -54.74 4.80 2.49
C ILE A 7 -53.51 5.59 3.01
N LEU A 8 -52.85 5.07 4.05
CA LEU A 8 -51.60 5.58 4.56
C LEU A 8 -50.44 5.06 3.69
N ILE A 9 -49.95 5.93 2.81
CA ILE A 9 -48.73 5.62 2.05
C ILE A 9 -47.54 5.88 2.95
N MET A 10 -46.90 4.78 3.45
CA MET A 10 -45.66 4.82 4.18
C MET A 10 -44.50 4.97 3.18
N LEU A 11 -43.98 6.20 3.00
CA LEU A 11 -42.74 6.45 2.30
C LEU A 11 -41.58 5.87 3.14
N ILE A 12 -41.11 4.71 2.76
CA ILE A 12 -39.82 4.19 3.24
C ILE A 12 -38.75 4.99 2.51
N ALA A 13 -38.20 6.01 3.17
CA ALA A 13 -36.97 6.64 2.75
C ALA A 13 -35.83 5.60 2.88
N LEU A 14 -35.47 4.97 1.78
CA LEU A 14 -34.20 4.24 1.67
C LEU A 14 -33.09 5.28 1.81
N SER A 15 -32.57 5.45 3.03
CA SER A 15 -31.30 6.12 3.23
C SER A 15 -30.24 5.27 2.54
N GLN A 16 -29.84 5.65 1.34
CA GLN A 16 -28.61 5.16 0.76
C GLN A 16 -27.49 5.66 1.68
N HIS A 17 -26.97 4.79 2.50
CA HIS A 17 -25.70 5.05 3.14
C HIS A 17 -24.65 5.13 2.02
N VAL A 18 -24.35 6.35 1.59
CA VAL A 18 -23.15 6.63 0.82
C VAL A 18 -22.01 6.33 1.78
N PHE A 19 -21.41 5.17 1.66
CA PHE A 19 -20.16 4.88 2.36
C PHE A 19 -19.15 5.90 1.84
N SER A 20 -18.77 6.83 2.69
CA SER A 20 -17.66 7.73 2.41
C SER A 20 -16.41 6.88 2.23
N GLN A 21 -15.72 7.03 1.11
CA GLN A 21 -14.43 6.41 0.88
C GLN A 21 -13.46 6.88 1.98
N ASN A 22 -12.95 5.94 2.79
CA ASN A 22 -12.09 6.26 3.94
C ASN A 22 -10.63 6.54 3.54
N TYR A 23 -10.32 6.55 2.27
CA TYR A 23 -8.99 6.86 1.71
C TYR A 23 -9.13 7.66 0.40
N PRO A 24 -8.15 8.48 0.01
CA PRO A 24 -8.17 9.17 -1.27
C PRO A 24 -8.18 8.21 -2.46
N ALA A 25 -8.88 8.55 -3.52
CA ALA A 25 -8.89 7.79 -4.77
C ALA A 25 -7.48 7.72 -5.40
N PHE A 26 -7.26 6.75 -6.28
CA PHE A 26 -6.05 6.64 -7.06
C PHE A 26 -6.28 7.13 -8.49
N GLY A 27 -5.33 7.90 -9.02
CA GLY A 27 -5.31 8.36 -10.41
C GLY A 27 -5.07 7.22 -11.42
N PRO A 28 -4.96 7.54 -12.71
CA PRO A 28 -4.70 6.53 -13.74
C PRO A 28 -3.35 5.85 -13.54
N GLU A 29 -3.27 4.58 -14.00
CA GLU A 29 -2.03 3.82 -13.96
C GLU A 29 -0.98 4.41 -14.90
N LYS A 30 0.29 4.24 -14.54
CA LYS A 30 1.44 4.58 -15.37
C LYS A 30 2.44 3.41 -15.32
N LYS A 31 2.95 3.02 -16.48
CA LYS A 31 4.02 2.03 -16.55
C LYS A 31 5.31 2.61 -15.97
N VAL A 32 6.01 1.84 -15.16
CA VAL A 32 7.34 2.17 -14.66
C VAL A 32 8.38 1.69 -15.67
N THR A 33 9.32 2.55 -16.03
CA THR A 33 10.46 2.20 -16.87
C THR A 33 11.63 1.82 -15.98
N ILE A 34 12.15 0.60 -16.14
CA ILE A 34 13.41 0.18 -15.49
C ILE A 34 14.47 0.09 -16.58
N ASN A 35 15.29 1.14 -16.71
CA ASN A 35 16.34 1.23 -17.74
C ASN A 35 17.32 0.06 -17.61
N GLY A 36 17.55 -0.65 -18.70
CA GLY A 36 18.47 -1.79 -18.75
C GLY A 36 17.87 -3.14 -18.35
N LEU A 37 16.59 -3.19 -17.92
CA LEU A 37 15.90 -4.45 -17.65
C LEU A 37 15.32 -5.04 -18.93
N THR A 38 15.48 -6.35 -19.14
CA THR A 38 15.02 -7.08 -20.34
C THR A 38 14.19 -8.33 -20.04
N PHE A 39 13.80 -8.52 -18.79
CA PHE A 39 13.02 -9.67 -18.30
C PHE A 39 11.89 -9.22 -17.38
N ASP A 40 11.04 -10.17 -16.97
CA ASP A 40 9.89 -9.92 -16.12
C ASP A 40 10.30 -9.28 -14.77
N ALA A 41 9.51 -8.30 -14.32
CA ALA A 41 9.63 -7.70 -13.00
C ALA A 41 8.33 -7.91 -12.22
N MET A 42 8.41 -8.72 -11.15
CA MET A 42 7.26 -9.07 -10.30
C MET A 42 7.50 -8.63 -8.87
N GLU A 43 6.42 -8.53 -8.10
CA GLU A 43 6.43 -8.33 -6.65
C GLU A 43 7.30 -7.15 -6.19
N PRO A 44 7.01 -5.94 -6.69
CA PRO A 44 7.81 -4.76 -6.37
C PRO A 44 7.72 -4.42 -4.88
N PHE A 45 8.85 -3.99 -4.33
CA PHE A 45 8.93 -3.37 -3.01
C PHE A 45 9.75 -2.09 -3.08
N ILE A 46 9.15 -0.95 -2.74
CA ILE A 46 9.87 0.32 -2.63
C ILE A 46 10.49 0.47 -1.24
N SER A 47 11.80 0.73 -1.16
CA SER A 47 12.49 0.91 0.10
C SER A 47 11.89 2.03 0.95
N PRO A 48 12.03 2.00 2.29
CA PRO A 48 11.51 3.02 3.19
C PRO A 48 11.96 4.45 2.88
N ASP A 49 13.15 4.63 2.31
CA ASP A 49 13.69 5.91 1.85
C ASP A 49 13.19 6.33 0.45
N GLY A 50 12.49 5.42 -0.24
CA GLY A 50 11.93 5.64 -1.58
C GLY A 50 12.94 5.62 -2.72
N ASN A 51 14.21 5.23 -2.49
CA ASN A 51 15.29 5.33 -3.48
C ASN A 51 15.62 4.03 -4.21
N THR A 52 15.21 2.89 -3.65
CA THR A 52 15.48 1.57 -4.21
C THR A 52 14.17 0.83 -4.46
N LEU A 53 14.01 0.31 -5.66
CA LEU A 53 12.93 -0.59 -6.02
C LEU A 53 13.50 -2.02 -6.08
N PHE A 54 13.04 -2.88 -5.18
CA PHE A 54 13.30 -4.31 -5.21
C PHE A 54 12.20 -5.01 -6.00
N PHE A 55 12.55 -6.09 -6.68
CA PHE A 55 11.59 -6.92 -7.41
C PHE A 55 12.21 -8.29 -7.67
N ASN A 56 11.41 -9.27 -8.02
CA ASN A 56 11.93 -10.56 -8.47
C ASN A 56 11.61 -10.81 -9.95
N SER A 57 12.37 -11.74 -10.54
CA SER A 57 12.07 -12.27 -11.88
C SER A 57 10.79 -13.10 -11.87
N LEU A 58 10.42 -13.63 -13.03
CA LEU A 58 9.22 -14.46 -13.21
C LEU A 58 9.17 -15.62 -12.20
N ASN A 59 8.05 -15.77 -11.52
CA ASN A 59 7.74 -16.90 -10.65
C ASN A 59 7.38 -18.14 -11.51
N SER A 60 8.38 -18.83 -12.03
CA SER A 60 8.21 -19.97 -12.96
C SER A 60 8.49 -21.34 -12.36
N GLY A 61 8.60 -21.43 -11.03
CA GLY A 61 8.91 -22.69 -10.33
C GLY A 61 10.38 -23.07 -10.29
N GLY A 62 11.26 -22.28 -10.87
CA GLY A 62 12.70 -22.47 -10.78
C GLY A 62 13.45 -21.19 -11.14
N ASN A 63 14.55 -20.92 -10.42
CA ASN A 63 15.45 -19.79 -10.67
C ASN A 63 14.82 -18.39 -10.57
N THR A 64 13.88 -18.21 -9.67
CA THR A 64 13.37 -16.86 -9.30
C THR A 64 14.36 -16.20 -8.36
N ASN A 65 14.80 -14.99 -8.70
CA ASN A 65 15.80 -14.26 -7.93
C ASN A 65 15.34 -12.85 -7.64
N LEU A 66 15.85 -12.27 -6.55
CA LEU A 66 15.66 -10.88 -6.18
C LEU A 66 16.65 -9.95 -6.87
N TYR A 67 16.13 -8.87 -7.41
CA TYR A 67 16.87 -7.81 -8.08
C TYR A 67 16.54 -6.45 -7.47
N TYR A 68 17.34 -5.45 -7.84
CA TYR A 68 17.06 -4.08 -7.44
C TYR A 68 17.42 -3.08 -8.53
N ALA A 69 16.75 -1.94 -8.48
CA ALA A 69 16.95 -0.80 -9.32
C ALA A 69 16.96 0.48 -8.49
N THR A 70 17.77 1.46 -8.89
CA THR A 70 17.86 2.76 -8.22
C THR A 70 16.94 3.78 -8.89
N LYS A 71 16.33 4.62 -8.09
CA LYS A 71 15.34 5.61 -8.54
C LYS A 71 16.01 6.75 -9.30
N VAL A 72 15.46 7.09 -10.46
CA VAL A 72 15.72 8.35 -11.19
C VAL A 72 14.61 9.35 -10.91
N ASN A 73 13.35 8.88 -10.99
CA ASN A 73 12.13 9.57 -10.58
C ASN A 73 11.05 8.52 -10.29
N ASP A 74 9.82 8.95 -9.97
CA ASP A 74 8.76 8.00 -9.58
C ASP A 74 8.41 6.97 -10.65
N THR A 75 8.53 7.32 -11.92
CA THR A 75 8.19 6.45 -13.06
C THR A 75 9.41 5.82 -13.73
N THR A 76 10.63 6.13 -13.26
CA THR A 76 11.87 5.68 -13.92
C THR A 76 12.91 5.25 -12.89
N PHE A 77 13.42 4.05 -13.09
CA PHE A 77 14.50 3.46 -12.29
C PHE A 77 15.62 2.98 -13.22
N THR A 78 16.81 2.79 -12.69
CA THR A 78 17.94 2.17 -13.39
C THR A 78 18.23 0.81 -12.76
N TYR A 79 18.16 -0.25 -13.56
CA TYR A 79 18.50 -1.61 -13.14
C TYR A 79 19.96 -1.68 -12.68
N VAL A 80 20.20 -2.32 -11.55
CA VAL A 80 21.55 -2.50 -11.00
C VAL A 80 21.99 -3.97 -11.07
N GLY A 81 21.15 -4.89 -10.59
CA GLY A 81 21.53 -6.30 -10.60
C GLY A 81 20.83 -7.12 -9.51
N LEU A 82 21.40 -8.28 -9.21
CA LEU A 82 20.95 -9.18 -8.15
C LEU A 82 21.16 -8.54 -6.76
N VAL A 83 20.26 -8.83 -5.84
CA VAL A 83 20.46 -8.54 -4.41
C VAL A 83 21.45 -9.56 -3.86
N GLY A 84 22.68 -9.10 -3.56
CA GLY A 84 23.72 -9.96 -3.01
C GLY A 84 23.30 -10.62 -1.70
N GLY A 85 23.66 -11.90 -1.52
CA GLY A 85 23.31 -12.69 -0.33
C GLY A 85 21.90 -13.31 -0.36
N ALA A 86 20.92 -12.72 -1.03
CA ALA A 86 19.66 -13.40 -1.30
C ALA A 86 19.76 -14.43 -2.41
N TYR A 87 20.73 -14.26 -3.30
CA TYR A 87 20.94 -15.15 -4.45
C TYR A 87 21.55 -16.49 -4.02
N ASP A 88 21.00 -17.57 -4.58
CA ASP A 88 21.60 -18.91 -4.58
C ASP A 88 21.75 -19.36 -6.05
N SER A 89 22.93 -19.90 -6.39
CA SER A 89 23.23 -20.39 -7.74
C SER A 89 22.51 -21.70 -8.09
N SER A 90 21.75 -22.28 -7.18
CA SER A 90 20.98 -23.51 -7.46
C SER A 90 19.80 -23.21 -8.40
N PRO A 91 19.62 -23.98 -9.48
CA PRO A 91 18.63 -23.66 -10.52
C PRO A 91 17.17 -23.81 -10.07
N ASP A 92 16.92 -24.45 -8.94
CA ASP A 92 15.56 -24.79 -8.47
C ASP A 92 15.11 -23.96 -7.27
N HIS A 93 15.77 -22.84 -6.98
CA HIS A 93 15.44 -22.03 -5.83
C HIS A 93 14.61 -20.80 -6.22
N LEU A 94 13.62 -20.51 -5.37
CA LEU A 94 12.86 -19.27 -5.41
C LEU A 94 13.38 -18.39 -4.27
N ASP A 95 13.87 -17.20 -4.64
CA ASP A 95 14.16 -16.09 -3.74
C ASP A 95 13.33 -14.90 -4.20
N ALA A 96 12.28 -14.53 -3.45
CA ALA A 96 11.26 -13.59 -3.89
C ALA A 96 10.68 -12.76 -2.72
N VAL A 97 9.84 -11.81 -3.06
CA VAL A 97 9.03 -11.02 -2.12
C VAL A 97 9.87 -10.29 -1.09
N ALA A 98 10.49 -9.20 -1.55
CA ALA A 98 11.30 -8.34 -0.68
C ALA A 98 10.44 -7.51 0.27
N SER A 99 10.93 -7.30 1.49
CA SER A 99 10.42 -6.31 2.43
C SER A 99 11.54 -5.78 3.31
N GLN A 100 11.46 -4.50 3.71
CA GLN A 100 12.51 -3.83 4.48
C GLN A 100 11.91 -2.85 5.48
N ASP A 101 12.47 -2.80 6.69
CA ASP A 101 12.15 -1.78 7.69
C ASP A 101 13.05 -0.53 7.56
N SER A 102 12.77 0.49 8.39
CA SER A 102 13.55 1.74 8.40
C SER A 102 14.99 1.61 8.92
N LEU A 103 15.35 0.48 9.47
CA LEU A 103 16.70 0.16 9.99
C LEU A 103 17.47 -0.78 9.05
N ASN A 104 16.96 -0.97 7.82
CA ASN A 104 17.54 -1.86 6.81
C ASN A 104 17.49 -3.35 7.17
N ASN A 105 16.66 -3.79 8.13
CA ASN A 105 16.36 -5.20 8.25
C ASN A 105 15.56 -5.62 7.02
N PHE A 106 16.12 -6.53 6.25
CA PHE A 106 15.58 -7.01 4.98
C PHE A 106 15.03 -8.43 5.15
N PHE A 107 13.83 -8.65 4.61
CA PHE A 107 13.13 -9.94 4.69
C PHE A 107 12.78 -10.39 3.28
N TRP A 108 12.85 -11.71 3.03
CA TRP A 108 12.43 -12.32 1.77
C TRP A 108 12.03 -13.77 1.97
N THR A 109 11.19 -14.30 1.09
CA THR A 109 10.86 -15.72 1.07
C THR A 109 11.86 -16.48 0.22
N SER A 110 12.22 -17.68 0.66
CA SER A 110 13.13 -18.57 -0.06
C SER A 110 12.75 -20.02 0.16
N LEU A 111 12.71 -20.80 -0.89
CA LEU A 111 12.43 -22.25 -0.78
C LEU A 111 13.68 -23.10 -0.54
N ARG A 112 14.81 -22.49 -0.19
CA ARG A 112 16.06 -23.21 0.13
C ARG A 112 15.87 -24.20 1.27
N GLY A 113 15.99 -25.49 0.96
CA GLY A 113 15.86 -26.57 1.91
C GLY A 113 14.43 -26.91 2.33
N TYR A 114 13.42 -26.15 1.90
CA TYR A 114 12.02 -26.49 2.18
C TYR A 114 11.68 -27.87 1.56
N PRO A 115 10.98 -28.76 2.27
CA PRO A 115 10.32 -28.59 3.56
C PRO A 115 11.16 -29.01 4.79
N SER A 116 12.44 -29.20 4.67
CA SER A 116 13.32 -29.57 5.80
C SER A 116 14.58 -28.69 5.79
N PRO A 117 14.55 -27.55 6.51
CA PRO A 117 13.52 -27.05 7.44
C PRO A 117 12.32 -26.41 6.75
N MET A 118 11.22 -26.23 7.52
CA MET A 118 9.97 -25.60 7.01
C MET A 118 10.00 -24.06 7.05
N GLU A 119 10.93 -23.46 7.79
CA GLU A 119 11.12 -22.02 7.82
C GLU A 119 11.66 -21.53 6.48
N ASN A 120 10.80 -20.90 5.70
CA ASN A 120 11.14 -20.41 4.37
C ASN A 120 11.20 -18.86 4.29
N LEU A 121 10.95 -18.15 5.39
CA LEU A 121 11.20 -16.71 5.49
C LEU A 121 12.62 -16.49 6.02
N HIS A 122 13.36 -15.61 5.33
CA HIS A 122 14.72 -15.24 5.68
C HIS A 122 14.80 -13.76 6.04
N ARG A 123 15.80 -13.38 6.82
CA ARG A 123 16.14 -11.99 7.11
C ARG A 123 17.65 -11.77 7.11
N GLY A 124 18.03 -10.52 6.96
CA GLY A 124 19.40 -10.02 7.12
C GLY A 124 19.42 -8.50 7.17
N ILE A 125 20.61 -7.91 7.09
CA ILE A 125 20.79 -6.46 7.02
C ILE A 125 21.20 -6.08 5.60
N TYR A 126 20.39 -5.27 4.94
CA TYR A 126 20.68 -4.76 3.59
C TYR A 126 21.60 -3.54 3.65
N SER A 127 22.66 -3.54 2.83
CA SER A 127 23.53 -2.39 2.65
C SER A 127 24.20 -2.45 1.27
N GLY A 128 24.11 -1.38 0.50
CA GLY A 128 24.87 -1.22 -0.74
C GLY A 128 24.64 -2.32 -1.79
N GLY A 129 23.43 -2.87 -1.88
CA GLY A 129 23.09 -3.91 -2.85
C GLY A 129 23.25 -5.34 -2.35
N SER A 130 23.65 -5.54 -1.10
CA SER A 130 23.88 -6.88 -0.52
C SER A 130 23.27 -7.02 0.86
N ILE A 131 22.94 -8.27 1.22
CA ILE A 131 22.42 -8.65 2.54
C ILE A 131 23.50 -9.41 3.30
N SER A 132 23.71 -9.05 4.55
CA SER A 132 24.62 -9.71 5.49
C SER A 132 23.86 -10.21 6.72
N GLY A 133 24.50 -11.10 7.53
CA GLY A 133 23.91 -11.62 8.75
C GLY A 133 22.62 -12.43 8.49
N ILE A 134 22.60 -13.19 7.42
CA ILE A 134 21.42 -13.94 6.95
C ILE A 134 21.06 -15.04 7.94
N THR A 135 19.80 -15.09 8.32
CA THR A 135 19.20 -16.14 9.16
C THR A 135 17.75 -16.40 8.74
N ARG A 136 17.21 -17.55 9.16
CA ARG A 136 15.77 -17.84 9.02
C ARG A 136 14.98 -17.11 10.09
N VAL A 137 13.71 -16.85 9.80
CA VAL A 137 12.77 -16.27 10.74
C VAL A 137 11.90 -17.36 11.33
N TYR A 138 11.82 -17.39 12.65
CA TYR A 138 11.15 -18.42 13.46
C TYR A 138 9.93 -17.84 14.16
N GLY A 139 8.99 -18.70 14.53
CA GLY A 139 7.87 -18.34 15.38
C GLY A 139 6.55 -19.00 14.99
N ASP A 140 5.55 -18.84 15.82
CA ASP A 140 4.23 -19.45 15.68
C ASP A 140 3.30 -18.76 14.65
N PHE A 141 3.81 -17.74 13.97
CA PHE A 141 3.14 -17.13 12.82
C PHE A 141 3.17 -18.03 11.57
N ASN A 142 4.14 -18.96 11.50
CA ASN A 142 4.28 -19.93 10.44
C ASN A 142 3.44 -21.18 10.75
N ILE A 143 2.78 -21.73 9.75
CA ILE A 143 2.03 -23.01 9.87
C ILE A 143 2.99 -24.14 9.52
N TYR A 144 3.41 -24.90 10.52
CA TYR A 144 4.34 -26.01 10.38
C TYR A 144 3.62 -27.34 10.05
N GLU A 145 3.00 -27.37 8.86
CA GLU A 145 2.29 -28.55 8.36
C GLU A 145 2.77 -28.89 6.96
N PHE A 146 3.36 -30.07 6.83
CA PHE A 146 3.74 -30.66 5.54
C PHE A 146 3.36 -32.13 5.50
N ASN A 147 2.44 -32.47 4.59
CA ASN A 147 2.02 -33.85 4.31
C ASN A 147 1.82 -33.99 2.79
N TYR A 148 2.90 -34.45 2.12
CA TYR A 148 2.92 -34.54 0.66
C TYR A 148 1.63 -35.19 0.11
N PRO A 149 0.96 -34.61 -0.92
CA PRO A 149 1.46 -33.49 -1.74
C PRO A 149 1.20 -32.10 -1.17
N PHE A 150 0.58 -31.94 -0.01
CA PHE A 150 0.21 -30.65 0.56
C PHE A 150 1.23 -30.15 1.58
N GLY A 151 1.49 -28.86 1.53
CA GLY A 151 2.34 -28.19 2.51
C GLY A 151 2.01 -26.71 2.65
N TRP A 152 2.16 -26.19 3.88
CA TRP A 152 2.07 -24.78 4.18
C TRP A 152 3.44 -24.11 4.15
N LEU A 153 3.49 -22.91 3.60
CA LEU A 153 4.67 -22.06 3.64
C LEU A 153 4.28 -20.59 3.76
N ILE A 154 5.22 -19.74 4.14
CA ILE A 154 5.08 -18.29 4.01
C ILE A 154 5.27 -17.94 2.54
N MET A 155 4.20 -17.54 1.88
CA MET A 155 4.23 -17.09 0.48
C MET A 155 4.75 -15.66 0.38
N ASP A 156 4.25 -14.78 1.25
CA ASP A 156 4.62 -13.37 1.30
C ASP A 156 4.79 -12.91 2.74
N ALA A 157 5.67 -11.93 2.95
CA ALA A 157 5.79 -11.27 4.24
C ALA A 157 6.21 -9.80 4.08
N ALA A 158 5.62 -8.95 4.90
CA ALA A 158 5.95 -7.53 4.98
C ALA A 158 6.27 -7.14 6.43
N ILE A 159 7.49 -6.69 6.67
CA ILE A 159 7.84 -6.05 7.94
C ILE A 159 7.32 -4.60 7.93
N ASN A 160 6.73 -4.15 9.04
CA ASN A 160 6.31 -2.77 9.14
C ASN A 160 7.51 -1.81 9.22
N TYR A 161 7.28 -0.52 8.97
CA TYR A 161 8.31 0.52 8.97
C TYR A 161 9.17 0.53 10.24
N GLN A 162 8.59 0.25 11.41
CA GLN A 162 9.26 0.23 12.70
C GLN A 162 10.04 -1.06 12.98
N GLY A 163 9.87 -2.10 12.17
CA GLY A 163 10.57 -3.37 12.31
C GLY A 163 10.08 -4.26 13.45
N ASN A 164 8.90 -3.99 14.02
CA ASN A 164 8.37 -4.71 15.18
C ASN A 164 7.12 -5.55 14.91
N LEU A 165 6.48 -5.39 13.75
CA LEU A 165 5.32 -6.18 13.34
C LEU A 165 5.57 -6.80 11.96
N LEU A 166 5.42 -8.11 11.87
CA LEU A 166 5.52 -8.88 10.63
C LEU A 166 4.12 -9.28 10.18
N TYR A 167 3.71 -8.80 9.02
CA TYR A 167 2.50 -9.23 8.31
C TYR A 167 2.89 -10.36 7.38
N SER A 168 2.29 -11.52 7.49
CA SER A 168 2.65 -12.71 6.71
C SER A 168 1.43 -13.35 6.07
N CYS A 169 1.62 -13.88 4.88
CA CYS A 169 0.67 -14.75 4.20
C CYS A 169 1.14 -16.19 4.32
N ASN A 170 0.41 -17.01 5.05
CA ASN A 170 0.54 -18.46 5.01
C ASN A 170 -0.30 -19.00 3.87
N ALA A 171 0.30 -19.79 3.00
CA ALA A 171 -0.35 -20.40 1.85
C ALA A 171 -0.10 -21.91 1.80
N LYS A 172 -1.17 -22.67 1.49
CA LYS A 172 -1.15 -24.12 1.34
C LYS A 172 -1.05 -24.47 -0.14
N PHE A 173 -0.01 -25.18 -0.51
CA PHE A 173 0.23 -25.63 -1.87
C PHE A 173 -0.01 -27.12 -2.04
N ASP A 174 -0.42 -27.52 -3.24
CA ASP A 174 -0.38 -28.88 -3.76
C ASP A 174 0.86 -29.04 -4.64
N PHE A 175 1.92 -29.58 -4.10
CA PHE A 175 3.21 -29.79 -4.82
C PHE A 175 3.12 -30.84 -5.93
N SER A 176 2.03 -31.63 -6.00
CA SER A 176 1.72 -32.47 -7.16
C SER A 176 1.03 -31.72 -8.29
N ASN A 177 0.59 -30.50 -8.02
CA ASN A 177 -0.12 -29.62 -8.95
C ASN A 177 -1.35 -30.27 -9.61
N THR A 178 -2.09 -31.08 -8.83
CA THR A 178 -3.27 -31.80 -9.30
C THR A 178 -4.57 -31.17 -8.83
N THR A 179 -4.60 -30.57 -7.64
CA THR A 179 -5.80 -30.00 -7.02
C THR A 179 -5.86 -28.48 -7.20
N CYS A 180 -4.77 -27.78 -6.91
CA CYS A 180 -4.66 -26.32 -6.99
C CYS A 180 -3.56 -25.98 -8.00
N VAL A 181 -3.92 -25.98 -9.29
CA VAL A 181 -2.97 -25.86 -10.40
C VAL A 181 -2.44 -24.43 -10.51
N GLY A 182 -1.15 -24.25 -10.26
CA GLY A 182 -0.46 -22.96 -10.44
C GLY A 182 -0.76 -21.88 -9.39
N VAL A 183 -1.62 -22.19 -8.41
CA VAL A 183 -2.01 -21.27 -7.30
C VAL A 183 -2.08 -22.03 -5.98
N PRO A 184 -2.00 -21.38 -4.81
CA PRO A 184 -2.25 -22.07 -3.56
C PRO A 184 -3.70 -22.55 -3.43
N CYS A 185 -3.92 -23.62 -2.67
CA CYS A 185 -5.25 -24.14 -2.36
C CYS A 185 -5.98 -23.26 -1.34
N GLU A 186 -5.21 -22.66 -0.45
CA GLU A 186 -5.68 -21.80 0.64
C GLU A 186 -4.59 -20.77 0.96
N SER A 187 -4.99 -19.57 1.36
CA SER A 187 -4.09 -18.56 1.88
C SER A 187 -4.78 -17.70 2.92
N LYS A 188 -4.01 -17.20 3.88
CA LYS A 188 -4.49 -16.29 4.91
C LYS A 188 -3.38 -15.36 5.39
N ILE A 189 -3.75 -14.11 5.63
CA ILE A 189 -2.86 -13.08 6.18
C ILE A 189 -2.98 -13.09 7.71
N GLY A 190 -1.85 -12.92 8.38
CA GLY A 190 -1.76 -12.74 9.83
C GLY A 190 -0.72 -11.71 10.19
N VAL A 191 -0.65 -11.37 11.49
CA VAL A 191 0.34 -10.45 12.04
C VAL A 191 1.00 -11.03 13.27
N ALA A 192 2.32 -10.86 13.36
CA ALA A 192 3.15 -11.30 14.47
C ALA A 192 4.01 -10.17 15.01
N GLN A 193 4.29 -10.21 16.31
CA GLN A 193 5.14 -9.24 16.98
C GLN A 193 6.56 -9.78 17.13
N LYS A 194 7.54 -8.92 16.92
CA LYS A 194 8.96 -9.21 17.11
C LYS A 194 9.26 -9.54 18.58
N ILE A 195 9.91 -10.67 18.81
CA ILE A 195 10.45 -11.10 20.11
C ILE A 195 11.95 -10.82 20.16
N ASN A 196 12.66 -11.14 19.10
CA ASN A 196 14.06 -10.80 18.87
C ASN A 196 14.31 -10.67 17.36
N ASP A 197 15.55 -10.52 16.94
CA ASP A 197 15.86 -10.22 15.53
C ASP A 197 15.38 -11.28 14.54
N SER A 198 15.30 -12.54 14.93
CA SER A 198 14.87 -13.63 14.06
C SER A 198 13.64 -14.39 14.54
N THR A 199 12.95 -13.90 15.59
CA THR A 199 11.78 -14.58 16.14
C THR A 199 10.61 -13.64 16.27
N PHE A 200 9.46 -14.07 15.73
CA PHE A 200 8.20 -13.35 15.80
C PHE A 200 7.09 -14.28 16.32
N ASN A 201 6.24 -13.80 17.20
CA ASN A 201 5.10 -14.55 17.70
C ASN A 201 3.80 -13.94 17.20
N LYS A 202 2.89 -14.79 16.71
CA LYS A 202 1.56 -14.39 16.26
C LYS A 202 0.85 -13.61 17.37
N LEU A 203 0.26 -12.47 17.02
CA LEU A 203 -0.57 -11.73 17.96
C LEU A 203 -1.81 -12.55 18.31
N ALA A 204 -2.18 -12.58 19.59
CA ALA A 204 -3.35 -13.33 20.06
C ALA A 204 -4.66 -12.91 19.37
N ASN A 205 -4.77 -11.64 18.96
CA ASN A 205 -5.90 -11.09 18.22
C ASN A 205 -5.68 -11.03 16.71
N SER A 206 -4.64 -11.66 16.16
CA SER A 206 -4.32 -11.63 14.73
C SER A 206 -5.52 -12.04 13.87
N ASP A 207 -6.21 -13.12 14.21
CA ASP A 207 -7.35 -13.60 13.42
C ASP A 207 -8.53 -12.62 13.46
N ALA A 208 -8.73 -11.93 14.58
CA ALA A 208 -9.75 -10.87 14.69
C ALA A 208 -9.39 -9.64 13.85
N ILE A 209 -8.11 -9.24 13.82
CA ILE A 209 -7.62 -8.12 12.99
C ILE A 209 -7.92 -8.34 11.50
N PHE A 210 -7.81 -9.58 11.01
CA PHE A 210 -8.01 -9.93 9.60
C PHE A 210 -9.36 -10.60 9.30
N SER A 211 -10.31 -10.60 10.23
CA SER A 211 -11.60 -11.29 10.08
C SER A 211 -12.41 -10.82 8.87
N ASN A 212 -12.28 -9.56 8.47
CA ASN A 212 -12.96 -8.99 7.31
C ASN A 212 -12.20 -9.22 5.98
N ILE A 213 -10.96 -9.70 6.03
CA ILE A 213 -10.07 -9.85 4.87
C ILE A 213 -9.94 -11.33 4.47
N ASN A 214 -9.73 -12.22 5.44
CA ASN A 214 -9.47 -13.64 5.22
C ASN A 214 -10.74 -14.42 4.85
N ASP A 215 -11.33 -14.15 3.68
CA ASP A 215 -12.39 -14.99 3.10
C ASP A 215 -11.76 -16.20 2.39
N THR A 216 -11.38 -17.21 3.16
CA THR A 216 -10.73 -18.42 2.63
C THR A 216 -11.65 -19.33 1.82
N VAL A 217 -12.95 -19.05 1.78
CA VAL A 217 -13.92 -19.81 0.96
C VAL A 217 -13.90 -19.33 -0.48
N ASN A 218 -14.00 -18.01 -0.69
CA ASN A 218 -14.19 -17.43 -2.01
C ASN A 218 -12.88 -16.89 -2.62
N TYR A 219 -11.90 -16.55 -1.78
CA TYR A 219 -10.68 -15.88 -2.24
C TYR A 219 -9.40 -16.52 -1.70
N LEU A 220 -8.33 -16.33 -2.45
CA LEU A 220 -6.97 -16.34 -1.95
C LEU A 220 -6.55 -14.91 -1.67
N VAL A 221 -6.03 -14.65 -0.47
CA VAL A 221 -5.56 -13.32 -0.04
C VAL A 221 -4.07 -13.39 0.26
N TYR A 222 -3.27 -12.49 -0.33
CA TYR A 222 -1.80 -12.57 -0.26
C TYR A 222 -1.14 -11.20 -0.52
N ALA A 223 0.20 -11.18 -0.51
CA ALA A 223 1.02 -9.99 -0.74
C ALA A 223 0.63 -8.78 0.15
N PRO A 224 0.59 -8.96 1.49
CA PRO A 224 0.25 -7.87 2.39
C PRO A 224 1.35 -6.81 2.40
N GLN A 225 0.93 -5.53 2.40
CA GLN A 225 1.82 -4.38 2.59
C GLN A 225 1.11 -3.35 3.46
N VAL A 226 1.71 -2.99 4.58
CA VAL A 226 1.14 -2.05 5.54
C VAL A 226 1.80 -0.67 5.43
N THR A 227 1.03 0.39 5.62
CA THR A 227 1.55 1.76 5.68
C THR A 227 2.38 2.01 6.94
N LYS A 228 3.22 3.06 6.91
CA LYS A 228 4.10 3.44 8.03
C LYS A 228 3.36 3.61 9.35
N ASP A 229 2.15 4.16 9.34
CA ASP A 229 1.30 4.32 10.53
C ASP A 229 0.53 3.06 10.92
N GLY A 230 0.56 2.02 10.08
CA GLY A 230 -0.14 0.76 10.34
C GLY A 230 -1.64 0.82 10.11
N LEU A 231 -2.18 1.89 9.53
CA LEU A 231 -3.62 2.12 9.43
C LEU A 231 -4.23 1.68 8.10
N GLU A 232 -3.42 1.49 7.06
CA GLU A 232 -3.86 0.99 5.76
C GLU A 232 -3.09 -0.28 5.42
N LEU A 233 -3.80 -1.30 4.95
CA LEU A 233 -3.23 -2.53 4.43
C LEU A 233 -3.58 -2.66 2.96
N TYR A 234 -2.57 -2.82 2.13
CA TYR A 234 -2.68 -3.18 0.73
C TYR A 234 -2.42 -4.68 0.59
N TYR A 235 -3.14 -5.35 -0.27
CA TYR A 235 -2.96 -6.78 -0.51
C TYR A 235 -3.60 -7.20 -1.83
N THR A 236 -3.25 -8.38 -2.28
CA THR A 236 -3.86 -9.00 -3.46
C THR A 236 -4.96 -9.96 -3.03
N ARG A 237 -6.02 -9.99 -3.82
CA ARG A 237 -7.12 -10.93 -3.71
C ARG A 237 -7.33 -11.62 -5.06
N LEU A 238 -7.33 -12.95 -5.08
CA LEU A 238 -7.66 -13.77 -6.24
C LEU A 238 -8.94 -14.53 -5.99
N GLN A 239 -9.94 -14.35 -6.84
CA GLN A 239 -11.20 -15.12 -6.75
C GLN A 239 -10.95 -16.57 -7.12
N LYS A 240 -11.24 -17.51 -6.21
CA LYS A 240 -11.04 -18.95 -6.43
C LYS A 240 -11.81 -19.45 -7.64
N GLY A 241 -11.20 -20.34 -8.42
CA GLY A 241 -11.76 -20.84 -9.67
C GLY A 241 -11.68 -19.89 -10.85
N THR A 242 -11.03 -18.75 -10.69
CA THR A 242 -10.74 -17.79 -11.76
C THR A 242 -9.25 -17.43 -11.78
N TYR A 243 -8.84 -16.62 -12.77
CA TYR A 243 -7.54 -15.96 -12.80
C TYR A 243 -7.69 -14.43 -12.63
N ASN A 244 -8.74 -14.00 -11.91
CA ASN A 244 -9.00 -12.59 -11.69
C ASN A 244 -8.35 -12.17 -10.38
N THR A 245 -7.33 -11.35 -10.47
CA THR A 245 -6.68 -10.74 -9.32
C THR A 245 -7.12 -9.28 -9.16
N GLU A 246 -7.16 -8.84 -7.92
CA GLU A 246 -7.54 -7.49 -7.52
C GLU A 246 -6.56 -6.98 -6.48
N ILE A 247 -6.12 -5.75 -6.62
CA ILE A 247 -5.41 -5.04 -5.55
C ILE A 247 -6.46 -4.37 -4.67
N CYS A 248 -6.44 -4.73 -3.41
CA CYS A 248 -7.36 -4.21 -2.40
C CYS A 248 -6.65 -3.33 -1.38
N ILE A 249 -7.42 -2.43 -0.78
CA ILE A 249 -7.07 -1.71 0.44
C ILE A 249 -8.10 -2.01 1.51
N SER A 250 -7.65 -2.13 2.76
CA SER A 250 -8.48 -2.12 3.95
C SER A 250 -7.88 -1.17 4.97
N VAL A 251 -8.73 -0.43 5.68
CA VAL A 251 -8.31 0.61 6.62
C VAL A 251 -8.79 0.32 8.03
N ARG A 252 -8.14 0.91 9.02
CA ARG A 252 -8.54 0.85 10.43
C ARG A 252 -8.20 2.16 11.14
N ASN A 253 -8.87 2.43 12.26
CA ASN A 253 -8.66 3.67 13.03
C ASN A 253 -7.51 3.54 14.05
N SER A 254 -7.19 2.33 14.49
CA SER A 254 -6.11 2.04 15.44
C SER A 254 -5.40 0.74 15.04
N ILE A 255 -4.13 0.59 15.44
CA ILE A 255 -3.34 -0.63 15.17
C ILE A 255 -3.89 -1.89 15.85
N THR A 256 -4.79 -1.76 16.81
CA THR A 256 -5.46 -2.87 17.51
C THR A 256 -6.82 -3.23 16.90
N ASP A 257 -7.38 -2.38 16.05
CA ASP A 257 -8.68 -2.59 15.44
C ASP A 257 -8.60 -3.61 14.29
N ALA A 258 -9.73 -4.26 14.00
CA ALA A 258 -9.88 -5.03 12.77
C ALA A 258 -9.81 -4.08 11.56
N PHE A 259 -9.21 -4.57 10.47
CA PHE A 259 -9.29 -3.87 9.19
C PHE A 259 -10.73 -3.87 8.65
N SER A 260 -11.08 -2.85 7.89
CA SER A 260 -12.37 -2.75 7.18
C SER A 260 -12.54 -3.88 6.17
N LEU A 261 -13.75 -4.03 5.65
CA LEU A 261 -13.99 -4.85 4.46
C LEU A 261 -13.09 -4.40 3.30
N PRO A 262 -12.73 -5.33 2.38
CA PRO A 262 -11.89 -5.03 1.22
C PRO A 262 -12.52 -4.00 0.29
N GLU A 263 -11.73 -3.00 -0.10
CA GLU A 263 -12.07 -2.07 -1.18
C GLU A 263 -11.12 -2.31 -2.35
N VAL A 264 -11.67 -2.56 -3.54
CA VAL A 264 -10.86 -2.79 -4.75
C VAL A 264 -10.37 -1.45 -5.29
N ILE A 265 -9.06 -1.25 -5.29
CA ILE A 265 -8.44 -0.04 -5.82
C ILE A 265 -7.89 -0.21 -7.23
N HIS A 266 -7.63 -1.45 -7.65
CA HIS A 266 -7.25 -1.78 -9.01
C HIS A 266 -7.63 -3.22 -9.36
N SER A 267 -8.17 -3.39 -10.56
CA SER A 267 -8.38 -4.68 -11.20
C SER A 267 -8.19 -4.52 -12.70
N ASN A 268 -7.63 -5.53 -13.37
CA ASN A 268 -7.42 -5.51 -14.80
C ASN A 268 -7.51 -6.94 -15.33
N LEU A 269 -8.69 -7.28 -15.86
CA LEU A 269 -9.02 -8.65 -16.26
C LEU A 269 -8.03 -9.19 -17.29
N GLY A 270 -7.41 -10.33 -16.97
CA GLY A 270 -6.43 -11.00 -17.82
C GLY A 270 -5.00 -10.47 -17.71
N PHE A 271 -4.76 -9.37 -16.99
CA PHE A 271 -3.43 -8.78 -16.80
C PHE A 271 -2.80 -9.09 -15.43
N LEU A 272 -3.55 -9.68 -14.52
CA LEU A 272 -3.09 -10.16 -13.21
C LEU A 272 -2.35 -9.07 -12.39
N PRO A 273 -3.01 -7.97 -11.99
CA PRO A 273 -2.42 -6.98 -11.11
C PRO A 273 -2.24 -7.55 -9.70
N GLU A 274 -1.01 -7.50 -9.16
CA GLU A 274 -0.66 -8.11 -7.87
C GLU A 274 0.42 -7.33 -7.11
N ALA A 275 0.56 -7.65 -5.82
CA ALA A 275 1.65 -7.28 -4.94
C ALA A 275 1.92 -5.77 -4.89
N ALA A 276 0.93 -5.01 -4.49
CA ALA A 276 1.10 -3.57 -4.34
C ALA A 276 1.99 -3.23 -3.14
N THR A 277 2.99 -2.39 -3.36
CA THR A 277 3.79 -1.72 -2.32
C THR A 277 3.47 -0.24 -2.29
N VAL A 278 3.50 0.36 -1.11
CA VAL A 278 3.15 1.76 -0.91
C VAL A 278 4.36 2.59 -0.48
N SER A 279 4.54 3.77 -1.05
CA SER A 279 5.56 4.72 -0.61
C SER A 279 5.32 5.17 0.84
N THR A 280 6.40 5.48 1.57
CA THR A 280 6.34 5.86 3.00
C THR A 280 5.40 7.05 3.27
N ASN A 281 5.28 7.97 2.31
CA ASN A 281 4.37 9.11 2.37
C ASN A 281 2.95 8.80 1.88
N LYS A 282 2.64 7.54 1.54
CA LYS A 282 1.35 7.04 1.02
C LYS A 282 0.90 7.64 -0.32
N GLN A 283 1.75 8.36 -1.03
CA GLN A 283 1.33 9.06 -2.26
C GLN A 283 1.38 8.19 -3.51
N ILE A 284 2.13 7.07 -3.47
CA ILE A 284 2.33 6.21 -4.63
C ILE A 284 2.17 4.76 -4.20
N ILE A 285 1.43 4.00 -5.00
CA ILE A 285 1.50 2.54 -4.97
C ILE A 285 2.21 2.06 -6.23
N TYR A 286 3.12 1.09 -6.07
CA TYR A 286 3.72 0.32 -7.15
C TYR A 286 3.18 -1.11 -7.08
N TYR A 287 2.93 -1.72 -8.21
CA TYR A 287 2.45 -3.09 -8.32
C TYR A 287 2.91 -3.69 -9.65
N HIS A 288 2.85 -5.00 -9.81
CA HIS A 288 3.11 -5.60 -11.11
C HIS A 288 1.81 -6.05 -11.78
N GLN A 289 1.84 -6.10 -13.09
CA GLN A 289 0.85 -6.79 -13.94
C GLN A 289 1.47 -7.14 -15.29
N LYS A 290 0.82 -8.01 -16.05
CA LYS A 290 1.20 -8.27 -17.43
C LYS A 290 0.96 -7.03 -18.29
N ASP A 291 1.83 -6.82 -19.26
CA ASP A 291 1.59 -5.86 -20.34
C ASP A 291 0.96 -6.55 -21.56
N GLY A 292 0.73 -5.80 -22.64
CA GLY A 292 0.14 -6.33 -23.88
C GLY A 292 0.99 -7.40 -24.60
N THR A 293 2.24 -7.61 -24.19
CA THR A 293 3.12 -8.68 -24.70
C THR A 293 3.07 -9.93 -23.84
N GLY A 294 2.44 -9.86 -22.67
CA GLY A 294 2.37 -10.92 -21.67
C GLY A 294 3.51 -10.94 -20.67
N MET A 295 4.47 -10.00 -20.75
CA MET A 295 5.52 -9.81 -19.75
C MET A 295 4.99 -9.11 -18.51
N TYR A 296 5.42 -9.52 -17.33
CA TYR A 296 5.17 -8.80 -16.09
C TYR A 296 6.03 -7.55 -16.02
N GLN A 297 5.38 -6.44 -15.79
CA GLN A 297 5.99 -5.12 -15.70
C GLN A 297 5.48 -4.42 -14.44
N ILE A 298 6.25 -3.47 -13.93
CA ILE A 298 5.84 -2.67 -12.79
C ILE A 298 5.07 -1.44 -13.28
N TYR A 299 3.99 -1.15 -12.58
CA TYR A 299 3.14 0.01 -12.78
C TYR A 299 3.02 0.79 -11.48
N LEU A 300 2.59 2.03 -11.57
CA LEU A 300 2.28 2.85 -10.42
C LEU A 300 0.95 3.58 -10.60
N ARG A 301 0.37 3.95 -9.48
CA ARG A 301 -0.72 4.94 -9.41
C ARG A 301 -0.43 5.94 -8.31
N TYR A 302 -0.68 7.21 -8.61
CA TYR A 302 -0.62 8.25 -7.60
C TYR A 302 -1.94 8.27 -6.82
N ARG A 303 -1.85 8.45 -5.53
CA ARG A 303 -3.02 8.80 -4.73
C ARG A 303 -3.50 10.17 -5.19
N SER A 304 -4.77 10.27 -5.56
CA SER A 304 -5.36 11.55 -5.88
C SER A 304 -5.31 12.41 -4.61
N VAL A 305 -4.72 13.58 -4.71
CA VAL A 305 -4.96 14.61 -3.69
C VAL A 305 -6.45 14.86 -3.77
N SER A 306 -7.21 14.52 -2.73
CA SER A 306 -8.57 15.04 -2.64
C SER A 306 -8.43 16.57 -2.71
N SER A 307 -9.18 17.18 -3.60
CA SER A 307 -9.34 18.65 -3.59
C SER A 307 -10.17 19.12 -2.39
N ASP A 308 -10.51 18.22 -1.50
CA ASP A 308 -10.97 18.56 -0.18
C ASP A 308 -9.81 19.26 0.51
N ILE A 309 -9.96 20.52 0.72
CA ILE A 309 -9.12 21.30 1.63
C ILE A 309 -9.13 20.49 2.92
N ASP A 310 -7.99 19.90 3.25
CA ASP A 310 -7.82 19.16 4.50
C ASP A 310 -7.88 20.23 5.60
N GLU A 311 -9.06 20.42 6.19
CA GLU A 311 -9.24 21.35 7.33
C GLU A 311 -8.37 20.95 8.52
N ASN A 312 -7.68 19.79 8.45
CA ASN A 312 -6.72 19.27 9.42
C ASN A 312 -5.23 19.41 9.04
N MET A 313 -4.86 19.99 7.94
CA MET A 313 -3.61 20.75 7.96
C MET A 313 -3.83 21.77 9.05
N ASN A 314 -3.08 21.71 10.15
CA ASN A 314 -3.03 22.80 11.11
C ASN A 314 -2.98 24.09 10.30
N ALA A 315 -4.14 24.62 9.94
CA ALA A 315 -4.31 26.00 9.59
C ALA A 315 -3.93 26.70 10.89
N SER A 316 -2.62 26.76 11.14
CA SER A 316 -2.09 27.51 12.24
C SER A 316 -2.46 28.95 11.88
N ASP A 317 -3.74 29.20 12.14
CA ASP A 317 -4.28 30.47 12.49
C ASP A 317 -3.86 31.64 11.58
N LEU A 318 -4.13 31.49 10.24
CA LEU A 318 -4.25 32.67 9.42
C LEU A 318 -5.50 33.39 9.90
N ASN A 319 -5.35 34.25 10.88
CA ASN A 319 -6.48 34.99 11.44
C ASN A 319 -6.65 36.30 10.65
N VAL A 320 -7.85 36.47 10.05
CA VAL A 320 -8.17 37.64 9.24
C VAL A 320 -9.35 38.40 9.85
N TYR A 321 -9.20 39.72 10.01
CA TYR A 321 -10.21 40.53 10.59
C TYR A 321 -10.14 41.98 10.08
N PRO A 322 -11.29 42.72 10.07
CA PRO A 322 -12.64 42.21 10.26
C PRO A 322 -13.11 41.38 9.07
N ASN A 323 -14.00 40.44 9.31
CA ASN A 323 -14.71 39.73 8.26
C ASN A 323 -16.21 39.73 8.62
N PRO A 324 -17.09 40.44 7.89
CA PRO A 324 -16.82 41.21 6.65
C PRO A 324 -15.89 42.40 6.82
N VAL A 325 -15.15 42.72 5.75
CA VAL A 325 -14.23 43.85 5.68
C VAL A 325 -14.81 44.97 4.79
N ASN A 326 -14.62 46.24 5.18
CA ASN A 326 -14.99 47.38 4.36
C ASN A 326 -13.78 48.00 3.66
N ASN A 327 -12.72 48.30 4.40
CA ASN A 327 -11.54 49.00 3.86
C ASN A 327 -10.27 48.21 4.04
N THR A 328 -9.89 47.86 5.26
CA THR A 328 -8.60 47.22 5.56
C THR A 328 -8.83 45.87 6.19
N LEU A 329 -8.31 44.82 5.56
CA LEU A 329 -8.23 43.46 6.08
C LEU A 329 -6.91 43.28 6.80
N HIS A 330 -6.93 42.99 8.09
CA HIS A 330 -5.75 42.63 8.87
C HIS A 330 -5.51 41.12 8.81
N ILE A 331 -4.25 40.75 8.77
CA ILE A 331 -3.80 39.35 8.66
C ILE A 331 -2.81 39.10 9.78
N THR A 332 -3.09 38.11 10.62
CA THR A 332 -2.16 37.63 11.65
C THR A 332 -1.55 36.33 11.19
N LEU A 333 -0.23 36.30 11.01
CA LEU A 333 0.52 35.12 10.65
C LEU A 333 1.05 34.43 11.92
N PRO A 334 1.00 33.10 12.01
CA PRO A 334 1.34 32.37 13.25
C PRO A 334 2.83 32.39 13.59
N TYR A 335 3.72 32.67 12.64
CA TYR A 335 5.17 32.74 12.85
C TYR A 335 5.81 33.88 12.08
N PRO A 336 6.56 34.78 12.78
CA PRO A 336 7.10 36.01 12.17
C PRO A 336 8.35 35.82 11.29
N LYS A 337 8.72 34.60 10.90
CA LYS A 337 10.00 34.33 10.19
C LYS A 337 9.91 33.49 8.90
N VAL A 338 8.72 33.20 8.40
CA VAL A 338 8.57 32.47 7.12
C VAL A 338 8.12 33.46 6.07
N ASN A 339 8.77 33.48 4.90
CA ASN A 339 8.28 34.24 3.75
C ASN A 339 6.92 33.66 3.31
N CYS A 340 5.85 34.25 3.80
CA CYS A 340 4.49 33.87 3.44
C CYS A 340 4.01 34.76 2.29
N THR A 341 3.64 34.15 1.17
CA THR A 341 3.01 34.84 0.05
C THR A 341 1.50 34.74 0.19
N ILE A 342 0.84 35.87 0.34
CA ILE A 342 -0.60 35.97 0.47
C ILE A 342 -1.20 36.35 -0.89
N ILE A 343 -2.20 35.59 -1.31
CA ILE A 343 -2.93 35.80 -2.56
C ILE A 343 -4.40 36.02 -2.25
N VAL A 344 -4.99 37.08 -2.80
CA VAL A 344 -6.43 37.31 -2.82
C VAL A 344 -6.96 36.98 -4.20
N SER A 345 -7.97 36.11 -4.27
CA SER A 345 -8.58 35.68 -5.53
C SER A 345 -10.09 35.95 -5.53
N SER A 346 -10.65 36.18 -6.71
CA SER A 346 -12.09 36.19 -6.93
C SER A 346 -12.70 34.79 -6.79
N VAL A 347 -14.04 34.71 -6.70
CA VAL A 347 -14.77 33.40 -6.69
C VAL A 347 -14.53 32.54 -7.95
N LEU A 348 -14.04 33.15 -9.03
CA LEU A 348 -13.68 32.45 -10.26
C LEU A 348 -12.20 32.03 -10.31
N GLY A 349 -11.46 32.22 -9.21
CA GLY A 349 -10.04 31.85 -9.12
C GLY A 349 -9.09 32.86 -9.76
N GLN A 350 -9.57 34.03 -10.20
CA GLN A 350 -8.69 35.08 -10.75
C GLN A 350 -7.90 35.71 -9.61
N GLU A 351 -6.58 35.71 -9.69
CA GLU A 351 -5.69 36.42 -8.76
C GLU A 351 -5.89 37.94 -8.89
N LEU A 352 -6.13 38.61 -7.78
CA LEU A 352 -6.38 40.03 -7.71
C LEU A 352 -5.26 40.77 -7.00
N ILE A 353 -4.69 40.20 -5.95
CA ILE A 353 -3.55 40.71 -5.21
C ILE A 353 -2.62 39.55 -4.88
N ARG A 354 -1.32 39.80 -5.04
CA ARG A 354 -0.24 38.98 -4.48
C ARG A 354 0.69 39.87 -3.66
N THR A 355 0.91 39.49 -2.41
CA THR A 355 1.82 40.23 -1.52
C THR A 355 2.61 39.25 -0.65
N THR A 356 3.74 39.67 -0.12
CA THR A 356 4.61 38.83 0.73
C THR A 356 4.80 39.51 2.07
N ASN A 357 4.62 38.76 3.16
CA ASN A 357 4.81 39.22 4.55
C ASN A 357 4.01 40.46 4.96
N ASN A 358 2.88 40.73 4.29
CA ASN A 358 2.05 41.86 4.65
C ASN A 358 1.04 41.47 5.74
N SER A 359 0.92 42.31 6.75
CA SER A 359 -0.05 42.16 7.85
C SER A 359 -1.40 42.81 7.57
N PHE A 360 -1.57 43.45 6.43
CA PHE A 360 -2.85 44.05 6.03
C PHE A 360 -2.97 44.14 4.50
N ILE A 361 -4.22 44.17 4.02
CA ILE A 361 -4.56 44.39 2.61
C ILE A 361 -5.61 45.51 2.54
N ASP A 362 -5.38 46.46 1.63
CA ASP A 362 -6.40 47.48 1.32
C ASP A 362 -7.48 46.89 0.40
N MET A 363 -8.70 46.80 0.91
CA MET A 363 -9.87 46.28 0.23
C MET A 363 -10.82 47.34 -0.27
N ALA A 364 -10.51 48.65 -0.08
CA ALA A 364 -11.40 49.77 -0.39
C ALA A 364 -11.78 49.88 -1.89
N SER A 365 -10.91 49.39 -2.77
CA SER A 365 -11.12 49.39 -4.23
C SER A 365 -11.87 48.14 -4.74
N PHE A 366 -12.16 47.17 -3.88
CA PHE A 366 -12.81 45.94 -4.27
C PHE A 366 -14.33 46.07 -4.32
N ALA A 367 -14.95 45.44 -5.31
CA ALA A 367 -16.39 45.36 -5.36
C ALA A 367 -16.93 44.55 -4.16
N THR A 368 -18.17 44.85 -3.75
CA THR A 368 -18.81 44.03 -2.72
C THR A 368 -18.96 42.57 -3.21
N GLY A 369 -18.43 41.63 -2.46
CA GLY A 369 -18.44 40.22 -2.87
C GLY A 369 -17.69 39.31 -1.89
N VAL A 370 -17.54 38.05 -2.30
CA VAL A 370 -16.74 37.02 -1.60
C VAL A 370 -15.40 36.87 -2.31
N TYR A 371 -14.36 36.82 -1.53
CA TYR A 371 -12.98 36.64 -2.00
C TYR A 371 -12.33 35.51 -1.24
N PHE A 372 -11.42 34.75 -1.89
CA PHE A 372 -10.60 33.74 -1.26
C PHE A 372 -9.24 34.32 -0.92
N LEU A 373 -8.75 33.99 0.28
CA LEU A 373 -7.42 34.35 0.72
C LEU A 373 -6.66 33.05 0.97
N THR A 374 -5.46 32.93 0.35
CA THR A 374 -4.54 31.81 0.48
C THR A 374 -3.15 32.31 0.82
N GLY A 375 -2.39 31.51 1.61
CA GLY A 375 -1.05 31.87 2.03
C GLY A 375 -0.09 30.68 2.04
#